data_84fb8c09a54aceb0f134b082c7ea315a
#
_entry.id   84fb8c09a54aceb0f134b082c7ea315a
#
_cell.length_a   1.000
_cell.length_b   1.000
_cell.length_c   1.000
_cell.angle_alpha   90.00
_cell.angle_beta   90.00
_cell.angle_gamma   90.00
#
_symmetry.space_group_name_H-M   'P 1'
#
loop_
_entity.id
_entity.type
_entity.pdbx_description
1 polymer ?
#
loop_
_entity_poly.entity_id
_entity_poly.type
_entity_poly.pdbx_seq_one_letter_code
_entity_poly.pdbx_strand_id
1 'polypeptide(L)'
;MNPVPEVAGSSAETARGFAGRVLITGVSGRLGRYAWREAGARGWTVEGWCSPRWSPGTPGDHNQPWQPVDLAQVEHLAALFDRAQPTHVLHLAALSTVAGCLAQPELATQVNVQASRELARLSRQAGARFLLASTDLVFSGDHAPCRPEDLPAPRQVYGRSKWQAEQAVLAEGGDVAVARLALLFGPSLGAGRAWFDQQLQALTTPGAPLPLFVDEWRTPLDYVTATQGLLDLLTTDCGGGIWHLGGPERLSRWEMGTRLARHLACSSARLAPVPRAEIAAPEPRPADVSLDSSRWRSVFPHSPWPRYEEALAQLLPSASRGATDNPRPLA
;
A
#
# COMPACT_ATOMS: atom_id res chain seq x y z
N MET A 1 -23.64 24.80 0.92
CA MET A 1 -23.73 23.47 0.30
C MET A 1 -23.49 23.67 -1.19
N ASN A 2 -22.28 23.40 -1.65
CA ASN A 2 -22.00 23.42 -3.08
C ASN A 2 -22.32 22.01 -3.63
N PRO A 3 -22.98 21.90 -4.80
CA PRO A 3 -23.31 20.61 -5.38
C PRO A 3 -22.01 19.89 -5.82
N VAL A 4 -21.96 18.60 -5.52
CA VAL A 4 -20.92 17.69 -6.02
C VAL A 4 -21.06 17.60 -7.54
N PRO A 5 -19.98 17.79 -8.34
CA PRO A 5 -20.08 17.62 -9.78
C PRO A 5 -20.42 16.18 -10.13
N GLU A 6 -21.39 16.02 -11.02
CA GLU A 6 -21.82 14.73 -11.59
C GLU A 6 -20.67 14.16 -12.45
N VAL A 7 -20.01 13.10 -11.98
CA VAL A 7 -18.94 12.42 -12.72
C VAL A 7 -19.60 11.45 -13.69
N ALA A 8 -19.75 11.88 -14.93
CA ALA A 8 -20.16 11.02 -16.05
C ALA A 8 -18.95 10.21 -16.55
N GLY A 9 -19.05 8.88 -16.60
CA GLY A 9 -18.11 8.02 -17.31
C GLY A 9 -17.85 6.69 -16.60
N SER A 10 -18.24 5.57 -17.22
CA SER A 10 -18.06 4.22 -16.70
C SER A 10 -16.59 3.81 -16.70
N SER A 11 -16.16 3.13 -15.66
CA SER A 11 -14.78 2.67 -15.38
C SER A 11 -14.17 1.71 -16.43
N ALA A 12 -14.96 1.18 -17.34
CA ALA A 12 -14.50 0.30 -18.42
C ALA A 12 -14.02 1.06 -19.69
N GLU A 13 -14.44 2.31 -19.86
CA GLU A 13 -14.06 3.14 -21.02
C GLU A 13 -12.77 3.92 -20.78
N THR A 14 -12.46 4.25 -19.51
CA THR A 14 -11.25 4.98 -19.12
C THR A 14 -9.96 4.15 -19.25
N ALA A 15 -10.04 2.81 -19.26
CA ALA A 15 -8.85 1.95 -19.31
C ALA A 15 -8.17 1.85 -20.69
N ARG A 16 -8.86 2.20 -21.77
CA ARG A 16 -8.33 2.02 -23.15
C ARG A 16 -7.68 3.27 -23.75
N GLY A 17 -7.61 4.39 -23.06
CA GLY A 17 -7.14 5.66 -23.59
C GLY A 17 -6.11 6.43 -22.77
N PHE A 18 -5.59 5.86 -21.67
CA PHE A 18 -4.59 6.57 -20.87
C PHE A 18 -3.25 6.68 -21.62
N ALA A 19 -2.92 7.89 -22.08
CA ALA A 19 -1.70 8.20 -22.85
C ALA A 19 -0.57 8.74 -21.97
N GLY A 20 -0.72 8.68 -20.62
CA GLY A 20 0.27 9.21 -19.69
C GLY A 20 1.46 8.29 -19.47
N ARG A 21 2.57 8.88 -19.01
CA ARG A 21 3.74 8.16 -18.53
C ARG A 21 3.73 8.15 -17.01
N VAL A 22 3.70 6.95 -16.40
CA VAL A 22 3.64 6.78 -14.95
C VAL A 22 5.02 6.46 -14.40
N LEU A 23 5.49 7.27 -13.45
CA LEU A 23 6.63 6.92 -12.62
C LEU A 23 6.12 6.22 -11.35
N ILE A 24 6.54 4.98 -11.12
CA ILE A 24 6.27 4.25 -9.88
C ILE A 24 7.55 4.13 -9.09
N THR A 25 7.65 4.75 -7.93
CA THR A 25 8.78 4.55 -7.03
C THR A 25 8.51 3.39 -6.06
N GLY A 26 9.56 2.65 -5.68
CA GLY A 26 9.42 1.51 -4.78
C GLY A 26 8.85 0.25 -5.45
N VAL A 27 9.04 0.10 -6.76
CA VAL A 27 8.54 -1.06 -7.55
C VAL A 27 9.04 -2.40 -7.04
N SER A 28 10.20 -2.47 -6.39
CA SER A 28 10.73 -3.70 -5.76
C SER A 28 10.06 -4.05 -4.43
N GLY A 29 9.28 -3.13 -3.85
CA GLY A 29 8.46 -3.36 -2.66
C GLY A 29 7.22 -4.22 -2.94
N ARG A 30 6.57 -4.72 -1.87
CA ARG A 30 5.38 -5.56 -2.00
C ARG A 30 4.27 -4.89 -2.83
N LEU A 31 3.78 -3.75 -2.41
CA LEU A 31 2.74 -3.00 -3.14
C LEU A 31 3.23 -2.56 -4.53
N GLY A 32 4.51 -2.17 -4.64
CA GLY A 32 5.11 -1.74 -5.91
C GLY A 32 5.08 -2.81 -6.99
N ARG A 33 5.28 -4.09 -6.64
CA ARG A 33 5.20 -5.21 -7.59
C ARG A 33 3.79 -5.43 -8.13
N TYR A 34 2.77 -5.29 -7.29
CA TYR A 34 1.38 -5.30 -7.72
C TYR A 34 1.06 -4.11 -8.62
N ALA A 35 1.51 -2.90 -8.24
CA ALA A 35 1.29 -1.70 -9.02
C ALA A 35 1.98 -1.75 -10.39
N TRP A 36 3.21 -2.26 -10.45
CA TRP A 36 3.94 -2.46 -11.71
C TRP A 36 3.20 -3.42 -12.65
N ARG A 37 2.76 -4.58 -12.14
CA ARG A 37 2.03 -5.58 -12.92
C ARG A 37 0.69 -5.05 -13.42
N GLU A 38 -0.09 -4.42 -12.56
CA GLU A 38 -1.40 -3.89 -12.89
C GLU A 38 -1.31 -2.75 -13.92
N ALA A 39 -0.37 -1.81 -13.75
CA ALA A 39 -0.15 -0.73 -14.71
C ALA A 39 0.29 -1.26 -16.08
N GLY A 40 1.16 -2.29 -16.09
CA GLY A 40 1.54 -3.00 -17.31
C GLY A 40 0.37 -3.72 -17.98
N ALA A 41 -0.50 -4.40 -17.20
CA ALA A 41 -1.69 -5.06 -17.69
C ALA A 41 -2.72 -4.06 -18.27
N ARG A 42 -2.76 -2.83 -17.77
CA ARG A 42 -3.54 -1.72 -18.34
C ARG A 42 -2.91 -1.14 -19.62
N GLY A 43 -1.73 -1.61 -20.03
CA GLY A 43 -1.01 -1.13 -21.22
C GLY A 43 -0.38 0.26 -21.05
N TRP A 44 -0.11 0.70 -19.83
CA TRP A 44 0.47 2.01 -19.54
C TRP A 44 1.97 2.04 -19.82
N THR A 45 2.49 3.22 -20.18
CA THR A 45 3.93 3.46 -20.21
C THR A 45 4.41 3.71 -18.80
N VAL A 46 5.24 2.80 -18.26
CA VAL A 46 5.67 2.85 -16.86
C VAL A 46 7.18 2.93 -16.74
N GLU A 47 7.67 3.87 -15.93
CA GLU A 47 9.04 3.95 -15.42
C GLU A 47 9.05 3.45 -13.97
N GLY A 48 9.94 2.52 -13.64
CA GLY A 48 10.01 1.91 -12.31
C GLY A 48 11.29 2.26 -11.57
N TRP A 49 11.22 2.93 -10.41
CA TRP A 49 12.36 3.15 -9.54
C TRP A 49 12.33 2.19 -8.37
N CYS A 50 13.42 1.43 -8.20
CA CYS A 50 13.58 0.44 -7.14
C CYS A 50 14.62 0.87 -6.09
N SER A 51 14.64 0.17 -4.95
CA SER A 51 15.68 0.36 -3.94
C SER A 51 17.07 0.02 -4.51
N PRO A 52 18.13 0.76 -4.14
CA PRO A 52 19.53 0.40 -4.49
C PRO A 52 19.95 -0.99 -3.99
N ARG A 53 19.24 -1.51 -2.97
CA ARG A 53 19.48 -2.87 -2.45
C ARG A 53 18.83 -3.97 -3.29
N TRP A 54 18.02 -3.60 -4.29
CA TRP A 54 17.45 -4.56 -5.22
C TRP A 54 18.54 -5.06 -6.17
N SER A 55 18.55 -6.37 -6.46
CA SER A 55 19.47 -7.00 -7.38
C SER A 55 18.69 -7.66 -8.52
N PRO A 56 19.08 -7.45 -9.78
CA PRO A 56 18.59 -8.26 -10.88
C PRO A 56 18.85 -9.75 -10.59
N GLY A 57 17.85 -10.59 -10.68
CA GLY A 57 17.95 -12.01 -10.31
C GLY A 57 17.32 -12.35 -8.97
N THR A 58 16.78 -11.38 -8.23
CA THR A 58 15.85 -11.65 -7.13
C THR A 58 14.73 -12.54 -7.64
N PRO A 59 14.38 -13.65 -6.96
CA PRO A 59 13.30 -14.53 -7.40
C PRO A 59 12.01 -13.76 -7.70
N GLY A 60 11.45 -13.93 -8.91
CA GLY A 60 10.28 -13.20 -9.40
C GLY A 60 10.58 -11.87 -10.11
N ASP A 61 11.84 -11.41 -10.19
CA ASP A 61 12.23 -10.13 -10.79
C ASP A 61 13.23 -10.27 -11.95
N HIS A 62 13.36 -11.45 -12.50
CA HIS A 62 14.25 -11.67 -13.64
C HIS A 62 13.88 -10.73 -14.79
N ASN A 63 14.87 -9.96 -15.27
CA ASN A 63 14.76 -9.02 -16.40
C ASN A 63 13.77 -7.85 -16.22
N GLN A 64 13.44 -7.43 -14.98
CA GLN A 64 12.66 -6.21 -14.78
C GLN A 64 13.52 -4.98 -15.16
N PRO A 65 12.97 -4.05 -15.98
CA PRO A 65 13.68 -2.84 -16.41
C PRO A 65 13.62 -1.74 -15.34
N TRP A 66 13.78 -2.12 -14.06
CA TRP A 66 13.70 -1.18 -12.95
C TRP A 66 15.04 -0.46 -12.75
N GLN A 67 14.95 0.85 -12.51
CA GLN A 67 16.12 1.68 -12.24
C GLN A 67 16.39 1.74 -10.73
N PRO A 68 17.57 1.31 -10.24
CA PRO A 68 17.96 1.57 -8.86
C PRO A 68 18.14 3.06 -8.59
N VAL A 69 17.44 3.58 -7.59
CA VAL A 69 17.49 5.00 -7.18
C VAL A 69 17.57 5.09 -5.66
N ASP A 70 18.62 5.78 -5.17
CA ASP A 70 18.74 6.10 -3.76
C ASP A 70 18.00 7.40 -3.44
N LEU A 71 16.84 7.27 -2.83
CA LEU A 71 16.01 8.41 -2.46
C LEU A 71 16.61 9.25 -1.32
N ALA A 72 17.62 8.75 -0.60
CA ALA A 72 18.32 9.57 0.38
C ALA A 72 19.22 10.63 -0.26
N GLN A 73 19.56 10.47 -1.55
CA GLN A 73 20.36 11.42 -2.35
C GLN A 73 19.45 12.35 -3.13
N VAL A 74 18.74 13.22 -2.40
CA VAL A 74 17.67 14.08 -2.93
C VAL A 74 18.14 14.97 -4.10
N GLU A 75 19.41 15.40 -4.08
CA GLU A 75 20.06 16.24 -5.11
C GLU A 75 20.12 15.57 -6.48
N HIS A 76 20.06 14.26 -6.55
CA HIS A 76 20.11 13.52 -7.82
C HIS A 76 18.72 13.32 -8.44
N LEU A 77 17.63 13.54 -7.68
CA LEU A 77 16.27 13.22 -8.12
C LEU A 77 15.82 14.07 -9.30
N ALA A 78 16.24 15.35 -9.38
CA ALA A 78 15.85 16.24 -10.46
C ALA A 78 16.32 15.71 -11.84
N ALA A 79 17.58 15.31 -11.97
CA ALA A 79 18.12 14.79 -13.23
C ALA A 79 17.48 13.45 -13.64
N LEU A 80 17.12 12.61 -12.66
CA LEU A 80 16.42 11.34 -12.90
C LEU A 80 14.98 11.59 -13.35
N PHE A 81 14.31 12.52 -12.69
CA PHE A 81 12.93 12.91 -12.99
C PHE A 81 12.81 13.51 -14.40
N ASP A 82 13.76 14.38 -14.77
CA ASP A 82 13.82 14.99 -16.11
C ASP A 82 13.98 13.93 -17.20
N ARG A 83 14.75 12.87 -16.96
CA ARG A 83 14.86 11.77 -17.93
C ARG A 83 13.59 10.93 -18.03
N ALA A 84 12.92 10.69 -16.90
CA ALA A 84 11.70 9.90 -16.85
C ALA A 84 10.49 10.62 -17.49
N GLN A 85 10.49 11.98 -17.48
CA GLN A 85 9.41 12.82 -18.04
C GLN A 85 7.99 12.31 -17.67
N PRO A 86 7.69 12.05 -16.38
CA PRO A 86 6.42 11.49 -16.00
C PRO A 86 5.31 12.53 -16.11
N THR A 87 4.11 12.08 -16.50
CA THR A 87 2.86 12.85 -16.37
C THR A 87 2.13 12.53 -15.07
N HIS A 88 2.44 11.37 -14.49
CA HIS A 88 1.86 10.88 -13.24
C HIS A 88 2.94 10.21 -12.39
N VAL A 89 2.92 10.44 -11.09
CA VAL A 89 3.86 9.86 -10.14
C VAL A 89 3.09 9.11 -9.05
N LEU A 90 3.31 7.80 -8.96
CA LEU A 90 2.85 6.95 -7.86
C LEU A 90 4.03 6.69 -6.91
N HIS A 91 4.06 7.44 -5.80
CA HIS A 91 5.15 7.37 -4.84
C HIS A 91 4.87 6.35 -3.72
N LEU A 92 5.39 5.11 -3.90
CA LEU A 92 5.24 4.00 -2.97
C LEU A 92 6.51 3.74 -2.14
N ALA A 93 7.64 4.30 -2.56
CA ALA A 93 8.92 4.09 -1.89
C ALA A 93 8.92 4.75 -0.50
N ALA A 94 9.40 4.02 0.49
CA ALA A 94 9.57 4.48 1.86
C ALA A 94 10.51 3.55 2.62
N LEU A 95 11.13 4.04 3.69
CA LEU A 95 11.55 3.19 4.79
C LEU A 95 10.27 2.79 5.54
N SER A 96 9.72 1.60 5.24
CA SER A 96 8.32 1.25 5.50
C SER A 96 8.09 0.35 6.72
N THR A 97 9.14 0.07 7.52
CA THR A 97 8.98 -0.74 8.74
C THR A 97 9.14 0.11 9.99
N VAL A 98 8.30 -0.14 10.99
CA VAL A 98 8.38 0.54 12.30
C VAL A 98 9.75 0.38 12.91
N ALA A 99 10.28 -0.86 12.96
CA ALA A 99 11.61 -1.14 13.49
C ALA A 99 12.73 -0.45 12.71
N GLY A 100 12.64 -0.41 11.36
CA GLY A 100 13.64 0.25 10.52
C GLY A 100 13.67 1.76 10.73
N CYS A 101 12.50 2.40 10.82
CA CYS A 101 12.42 3.83 11.09
C CYS A 101 12.91 4.19 12.50
N LEU A 102 12.60 3.35 13.49
CA LEU A 102 13.11 3.54 14.85
C LEU A 102 14.64 3.40 14.92
N ALA A 103 15.20 2.42 14.21
CA ALA A 103 16.66 2.20 14.18
C ALA A 103 17.41 3.26 13.38
N GLN A 104 16.77 3.91 12.40
CA GLN A 104 17.39 4.87 11.47
C GLN A 104 16.45 6.09 11.23
N PRO A 105 16.18 6.92 12.25
CA PRO A 105 15.22 8.01 12.17
C PRO A 105 15.63 9.11 11.17
N GLU A 106 16.93 9.38 11.03
CA GLU A 106 17.47 10.33 10.06
C GLU A 106 17.23 9.84 8.63
N LEU A 107 17.52 8.57 8.36
CA LEU A 107 17.23 7.95 7.05
C LEU A 107 15.72 7.92 6.77
N ALA A 108 14.87 7.69 7.78
CA ALA A 108 13.42 7.78 7.65
C ALA A 108 13.00 9.21 7.24
N THR A 109 13.62 10.24 7.80
CA THR A 109 13.37 11.64 7.42
C THR A 109 13.83 11.91 5.98
N GLN A 110 15.02 11.48 5.60
CA GLN A 110 15.56 11.68 4.24
C GLN A 110 14.66 11.01 3.19
N VAL A 111 14.38 9.72 3.37
CA VAL A 111 13.65 8.90 2.38
C VAL A 111 12.15 9.19 2.39
N ASN A 112 11.53 9.27 3.58
CA ASN A 112 10.07 9.40 3.66
C ASN A 112 9.59 10.84 3.52
N VAL A 113 10.38 11.83 3.98
CA VAL A 113 9.95 13.24 4.00
C VAL A 113 10.62 14.04 2.89
N GLN A 114 11.96 14.09 2.88
CA GLN A 114 12.68 15.00 1.97
C GLN A 114 12.54 14.55 0.51
N ALA A 115 12.70 13.25 0.22
CA ALA A 115 12.52 12.73 -1.14
C ALA A 115 11.06 12.85 -1.61
N SER A 116 10.07 12.59 -0.74
CA SER A 116 8.65 12.77 -1.09
C SER A 116 8.35 14.23 -1.44
N ARG A 117 8.85 15.17 -0.63
CA ARG A 117 8.70 16.60 -0.89
C ARG A 117 9.34 16.99 -2.23
N GLU A 118 10.58 16.55 -2.49
CA GLU A 118 11.29 16.89 -3.72
C GLU A 118 10.57 16.34 -4.94
N LEU A 119 10.10 15.08 -4.91
CA LEU A 119 9.33 14.50 -6.01
C LEU A 119 8.00 15.22 -6.24
N ALA A 120 7.30 15.64 -5.18
CA ALA A 120 6.08 16.46 -5.31
C ALA A 120 6.40 17.83 -5.95
N ARG A 121 7.50 18.48 -5.53
CA ARG A 121 7.97 19.74 -6.11
C ARG A 121 8.29 19.62 -7.61
N LEU A 122 9.02 18.58 -7.99
CA LEU A 122 9.36 18.27 -9.39
C LEU A 122 8.10 17.98 -10.21
N SER A 123 7.17 17.19 -9.64
CA SER A 123 5.88 16.90 -10.28
C SER A 123 5.08 18.17 -10.54
N ARG A 124 4.97 19.07 -9.56
CA ARG A 124 4.31 20.37 -9.73
C ARG A 124 4.96 21.20 -10.85
N GLN A 125 6.29 21.26 -10.90
CA GLN A 125 7.02 21.99 -11.94
C GLN A 125 6.79 21.44 -13.34
N ALA A 126 6.65 20.10 -13.46
CA ALA A 126 6.37 19.41 -14.71
C ALA A 126 4.87 19.37 -15.07
N GLY A 127 3.98 19.86 -14.21
CA GLY A 127 2.53 19.70 -14.38
C GLY A 127 2.06 18.25 -14.25
N ALA A 128 2.84 17.39 -13.58
CA ALA A 128 2.52 16.00 -13.37
C ALA A 128 1.67 15.81 -12.09
N ARG A 129 0.69 14.90 -12.15
CA ARG A 129 -0.07 14.48 -10.98
C ARG A 129 0.80 13.66 -10.03
N PHE A 130 0.71 13.91 -8.72
CA PHE A 130 1.49 13.23 -7.69
C PHE A 130 0.59 12.53 -6.68
N LEU A 131 0.76 11.22 -6.49
CA LEU A 131 0.05 10.43 -5.48
C LEU A 131 1.05 9.80 -4.50
N LEU A 132 0.98 10.23 -3.22
CA LEU A 132 1.74 9.65 -2.12
C LEU A 132 0.97 8.51 -1.46
N ALA A 133 1.54 7.32 -1.39
CA ALA A 133 1.05 6.28 -0.48
C ALA A 133 1.50 6.59 0.96
N SER A 134 0.53 6.82 1.85
CA SER A 134 0.71 6.99 3.29
C SER A 134 0.16 5.78 4.05
N THR A 135 -0.15 5.91 5.34
CA THR A 135 -0.48 4.79 6.24
C THR A 135 -1.56 5.18 7.26
N ASP A 136 -2.30 4.20 7.74
CA ASP A 136 -3.18 4.30 8.90
C ASP A 136 -2.43 4.61 10.21
N LEU A 137 -1.12 4.30 10.28
CA LEU A 137 -0.27 4.57 11.46
C LEU A 137 0.04 6.05 11.70
N VAL A 138 -0.50 6.96 10.89
CA VAL A 138 -0.53 8.39 11.21
C VAL A 138 -1.48 8.71 12.37
N PHE A 139 -2.39 7.80 12.70
CA PHE A 139 -3.33 7.95 13.81
C PHE A 139 -2.82 7.30 15.11
N SER A 140 -3.28 7.83 16.25
CA SER A 140 -2.90 7.34 17.58
C SER A 140 -3.52 5.99 17.95
N GLY A 141 -4.67 5.66 17.36
CA GLY A 141 -5.45 4.46 17.66
C GLY A 141 -6.39 4.60 18.86
N ASP A 142 -6.68 5.82 19.31
CA ASP A 142 -7.60 6.10 20.42
C ASP A 142 -9.04 6.31 19.96
N HIS A 143 -9.22 6.68 18.70
CA HIS A 143 -10.52 6.93 18.08
C HIS A 143 -10.59 6.24 16.72
N ALA A 144 -11.64 5.47 16.47
CA ALA A 144 -11.91 4.79 15.21
C ALA A 144 -13.43 4.71 14.97
N PRO A 145 -13.88 4.66 13.70
CA PRO A 145 -13.05 4.72 12.48
C PRO A 145 -12.46 6.11 12.25
N CYS A 146 -11.20 6.15 11.78
CA CYS A 146 -10.51 7.39 11.47
C CYS A 146 -10.99 7.94 10.11
N ARG A 147 -11.29 9.24 10.05
CA ARG A 147 -11.72 9.95 8.85
C ARG A 147 -10.56 10.73 8.21
N PRO A 148 -10.63 11.06 6.89
CA PRO A 148 -9.59 11.85 6.24
C PRO A 148 -9.30 13.20 6.91
N GLU A 149 -10.33 13.83 7.47
CA GLU A 149 -10.29 15.13 8.17
C GLU A 149 -9.81 15.05 9.61
N ASP A 150 -9.74 13.85 10.22
CA ASP A 150 -9.27 13.69 11.59
C ASP A 150 -7.79 14.04 11.71
N LEU A 151 -7.43 14.72 12.80
CA LEU A 151 -6.08 15.17 13.06
C LEU A 151 -5.15 13.97 13.35
N PRO A 152 -4.07 13.77 12.57
CA PRO A 152 -3.07 12.76 12.86
C PRO A 152 -2.36 13.01 14.20
N ALA A 153 -2.09 11.91 14.92
CA ALA A 153 -1.35 11.91 16.18
C ALA A 153 -0.47 10.63 16.29
N PRO A 154 0.51 10.47 15.39
CA PRO A 154 1.28 9.24 15.27
C PRO A 154 2.13 8.96 16.50
N ARG A 155 2.09 7.72 17.01
CA ARG A 155 2.84 7.28 18.21
C ARG A 155 4.23 6.73 17.87
N GLN A 156 4.49 6.41 16.60
CA GLN A 156 5.70 5.72 16.14
C GLN A 156 6.52 6.59 15.18
N VAL A 157 7.84 6.41 15.13
CA VAL A 157 8.74 7.15 14.21
C VAL A 157 8.27 6.98 12.76
N TYR A 158 7.89 5.77 12.37
CA TYR A 158 7.35 5.53 11.03
C TYR A 158 6.10 6.39 10.74
N GLY A 159 5.10 6.32 11.61
CA GLY A 159 3.88 7.13 11.46
C GLY A 159 4.17 8.64 11.43
N ARG A 160 5.07 9.12 12.29
CA ARG A 160 5.51 10.53 12.30
C ARG A 160 6.15 10.93 10.98
N SER A 161 7.09 10.12 10.46
CA SER A 161 7.74 10.41 9.17
C SER A 161 6.76 10.43 8.00
N LYS A 162 5.76 9.53 8.00
CA LYS A 162 4.71 9.53 6.96
C LYS A 162 3.79 10.73 7.08
N TRP A 163 3.37 11.12 8.29
CA TRP A 163 2.59 12.32 8.49
C TRP A 163 3.35 13.60 8.06
N GLN A 164 4.63 13.71 8.41
CA GLN A 164 5.48 14.81 7.95
C GLN A 164 5.60 14.85 6.41
N ALA A 165 5.69 13.67 5.77
CA ALA A 165 5.67 13.56 4.32
C ALA A 165 4.34 14.06 3.72
N GLU A 166 3.18 13.69 4.30
CA GLU A 166 1.87 14.20 3.88
C GLU A 166 1.84 15.73 3.90
N GLN A 167 2.27 16.32 5.03
CA GLN A 167 2.31 17.77 5.17
C GLN A 167 3.26 18.42 4.14
N ALA A 168 4.45 17.84 3.95
CA ALA A 168 5.45 18.37 3.03
C ALA A 168 4.97 18.34 1.57
N VAL A 169 4.36 17.23 1.12
CA VAL A 169 3.89 17.12 -0.27
C VAL A 169 2.67 17.99 -0.53
N LEU A 170 1.73 18.09 0.42
CA LEU A 170 0.56 18.96 0.29
C LEU A 170 0.93 20.44 0.28
N ALA A 171 1.96 20.84 1.03
CA ALA A 171 2.47 22.22 1.04
C ALA A 171 3.13 22.64 -0.28
N GLU A 172 3.65 21.70 -1.09
CA GLU A 172 4.20 22.02 -2.41
C GLU A 172 3.10 22.47 -3.39
N GLY A 173 1.85 22.09 -3.16
CA GLY A 173 0.74 22.44 -4.05
C GLY A 173 0.78 21.67 -5.38
N GLY A 174 0.00 22.12 -6.36
CA GLY A 174 -0.19 21.41 -7.61
C GLY A 174 -1.24 20.29 -7.49
N ASP A 175 -1.24 19.33 -8.43
CA ASP A 175 -2.16 18.19 -8.41
C ASP A 175 -1.59 17.06 -7.54
N VAL A 176 -1.77 17.22 -6.22
CA VAL A 176 -1.24 16.31 -5.19
C VAL A 176 -2.36 15.61 -4.46
N ALA A 177 -2.28 14.29 -4.39
CA ALA A 177 -3.13 13.46 -3.55
C ALA A 177 -2.29 12.58 -2.58
N VAL A 178 -2.86 12.30 -1.42
CA VAL A 178 -2.29 11.41 -0.40
C VAL A 178 -3.28 10.30 -0.13
N ALA A 179 -2.86 9.06 -0.30
CA ALA A 179 -3.66 7.87 0.04
C ALA A 179 -3.14 7.24 1.34
N ARG A 180 -3.88 7.39 2.44
CA ARG A 180 -3.63 6.64 3.66
C ARG A 180 -4.17 5.22 3.47
N LEU A 181 -3.26 4.27 3.45
CA LEU A 181 -3.57 2.85 3.28
C LEU A 181 -3.75 2.18 4.64
N ALA A 182 -4.76 1.35 4.75
CA ALA A 182 -4.89 0.44 5.87
C ALA A 182 -3.84 -0.69 5.79
N LEU A 183 -3.86 -1.59 6.78
CA LEU A 183 -3.03 -2.78 6.74
C LEU A 183 -3.25 -3.57 5.45
N LEU A 184 -2.21 -3.70 4.64
CA LEU A 184 -2.27 -4.47 3.40
C LEU A 184 -1.96 -5.95 3.64
N PHE A 185 -2.64 -6.84 2.91
CA PHE A 185 -2.43 -8.28 2.98
C PHE A 185 -2.40 -8.95 1.59
N GLY A 186 -1.81 -10.14 1.55
CA GLY A 186 -1.64 -10.94 0.35
C GLY A 186 -0.21 -11.45 0.19
N PRO A 187 0.08 -12.31 -0.79
CA PRO A 187 1.40 -12.85 -1.07
C PRO A 187 2.42 -11.74 -1.39
N SER A 188 3.64 -11.86 -0.89
CA SER A 188 4.68 -10.82 -1.05
C SER A 188 5.35 -10.77 -2.43
N LEU A 189 5.03 -11.66 -3.35
CA LEU A 189 5.56 -11.74 -4.71
C LEU A 189 7.10 -11.65 -4.78
N GLY A 190 7.82 -12.23 -3.82
CA GLY A 190 9.28 -12.20 -3.75
C GLY A 190 9.89 -10.98 -3.04
N ALA A 191 9.11 -10.02 -2.57
CA ALA A 191 9.60 -8.82 -1.85
C ALA A 191 9.92 -9.08 -0.35
N GLY A 192 10.38 -10.27 0.00
CA GLY A 192 10.60 -10.68 1.39
C GLY A 192 9.31 -11.08 2.10
N ARG A 193 9.42 -11.45 3.39
CA ARG A 193 8.29 -11.93 4.17
C ARG A 193 7.55 -10.77 4.85
N ALA A 194 6.22 -10.72 4.66
CA ALA A 194 5.32 -9.87 5.41
C ALA A 194 4.60 -10.64 6.52
N TRP A 195 3.81 -9.95 7.32
CA TRP A 195 2.99 -10.56 8.35
C TRP A 195 2.01 -11.63 7.80
N PHE A 196 1.51 -11.42 6.58
CA PHE A 196 0.62 -12.38 5.90
C PHE A 196 1.37 -13.68 5.54
N ASP A 197 2.60 -13.57 5.00
CA ASP A 197 3.44 -14.73 4.70
C ASP A 197 3.85 -15.47 5.97
N GLN A 198 4.05 -14.76 7.10
CA GLN A 198 4.31 -15.38 8.40
C GLN A 198 3.12 -16.19 8.89
N GLN A 199 1.89 -15.69 8.72
CA GLN A 199 0.68 -16.44 9.07
C GLN A 199 0.52 -17.69 8.17
N LEU A 200 0.72 -17.55 6.85
CA LEU A 200 0.70 -18.68 5.92
C LEU A 200 1.72 -19.75 6.36
N GLN A 201 2.94 -19.35 6.64
CA GLN A 201 3.99 -20.25 7.10
C GLN A 201 3.61 -20.92 8.43
N ALA A 202 3.13 -20.17 9.42
CA ALA A 202 2.72 -20.72 10.70
C ALA A 202 1.60 -21.76 10.56
N LEU A 203 0.67 -21.57 9.66
CA LEU A 203 -0.44 -22.48 9.42
C LEU A 203 -0.04 -23.75 8.63
N THR A 204 0.96 -23.64 7.74
CA THR A 204 1.33 -24.72 6.81
C THR A 204 2.59 -25.49 7.22
N THR A 205 3.41 -24.94 8.13
CA THR A 205 4.69 -25.54 8.54
C THR A 205 4.71 -25.80 10.04
N PRO A 206 5.21 -26.97 10.51
CA PRO A 206 5.39 -27.24 11.93
C PRO A 206 6.25 -26.18 12.63
N GLY A 207 5.86 -25.76 13.84
CA GLY A 207 6.56 -24.76 14.63
C GLY A 207 5.78 -24.33 15.87
N ALA A 208 6.34 -23.39 16.62
CA ALA A 208 5.63 -22.75 17.72
C ALA A 208 4.42 -21.96 17.22
N PRO A 209 3.33 -21.84 18.01
CA PRO A 209 2.19 -21.01 17.65
C PRO A 209 2.59 -19.56 17.42
N LEU A 210 2.07 -18.96 16.37
CA LEU A 210 2.28 -17.54 16.05
C LEU A 210 1.38 -16.67 16.94
N PRO A 211 1.91 -15.76 17.75
CA PRO A 211 1.11 -14.85 18.54
C PRO A 211 0.42 -13.82 17.65
N LEU A 212 -0.90 -13.65 17.81
CA LEU A 212 -1.72 -12.70 17.09
C LEU A 212 -2.55 -11.84 18.06
N PHE A 213 -2.48 -10.54 17.91
CA PHE A 213 -3.16 -9.60 18.79
C PHE A 213 -4.68 -9.67 18.65
N VAL A 214 -5.37 -9.79 19.78
CA VAL A 214 -6.85 -9.77 19.86
C VAL A 214 -7.40 -8.34 19.90
N ASP A 215 -6.56 -7.37 20.26
CA ASP A 215 -6.91 -5.98 20.53
C ASP A 215 -6.12 -4.97 19.68
N GLU A 216 -5.64 -5.39 18.50
CA GLU A 216 -5.09 -4.55 17.45
C GLU A 216 -5.99 -4.61 16.20
N TRP A 217 -6.78 -3.55 15.98
CA TRP A 217 -7.81 -3.49 14.96
C TRP A 217 -7.41 -2.68 13.73
N ARG A 218 -7.79 -3.15 12.55
CA ARG A 218 -7.53 -2.52 11.24
C ARG A 218 -8.73 -2.73 10.32
N THR A 219 -8.77 -2.02 9.21
CA THR A 219 -9.61 -2.31 8.05
C THR A 219 -8.73 -2.91 6.94
N PRO A 220 -8.35 -4.22 7.03
CA PRO A 220 -7.38 -4.81 6.10
C PRO A 220 -7.87 -4.72 4.65
N LEU A 221 -6.94 -4.42 3.73
CA LEU A 221 -7.19 -4.35 2.30
C LEU A 221 -6.16 -5.21 1.57
N ASP A 222 -6.58 -6.01 0.60
CA ASP A 222 -5.64 -6.81 -0.17
C ASP A 222 -4.82 -5.96 -1.16
N TYR A 223 -3.63 -6.47 -1.55
CA TYR A 223 -2.73 -5.75 -2.44
C TYR A 223 -3.32 -5.48 -3.82
N VAL A 224 -4.16 -6.36 -4.35
CA VAL A 224 -4.77 -6.19 -5.69
C VAL A 224 -5.75 -5.03 -5.65
N THR A 225 -6.69 -5.05 -4.70
CA THR A 225 -7.68 -3.98 -4.52
C THR A 225 -7.02 -2.64 -4.20
N ALA A 226 -6.01 -2.63 -3.29
CA ALA A 226 -5.25 -1.43 -2.97
C ALA A 226 -4.57 -0.83 -4.20
N THR A 227 -3.96 -1.68 -5.03
CA THR A 227 -3.31 -1.26 -6.27
C THR A 227 -4.30 -0.66 -7.25
N GLN A 228 -5.41 -1.32 -7.50
CA GLN A 228 -6.46 -0.82 -8.40
C GLN A 228 -6.98 0.53 -7.92
N GLY A 229 -7.29 0.66 -6.63
CA GLY A 229 -7.73 1.92 -6.04
C GLY A 229 -6.72 3.05 -6.15
N LEU A 230 -5.42 2.77 -5.98
CA LEU A 230 -4.36 3.76 -6.15
C LEU A 230 -4.22 4.20 -7.62
N LEU A 231 -4.27 3.26 -8.57
CA LEU A 231 -4.16 3.59 -10.00
C LEU A 231 -5.40 4.35 -10.49
N ASP A 232 -6.59 3.99 -10.01
CA ASP A 232 -7.82 4.72 -10.32
C ASP A 232 -7.76 6.15 -9.75
N LEU A 233 -7.31 6.31 -8.50
CA LEU A 233 -7.12 7.62 -7.87
C LEU A 233 -6.05 8.45 -8.59
N LEU A 234 -4.99 7.82 -9.11
CA LEU A 234 -3.90 8.49 -9.84
C LEU A 234 -4.38 9.06 -11.18
N THR A 235 -5.31 8.41 -11.87
CA THR A 235 -5.69 8.74 -13.25
C THR A 235 -7.06 9.40 -13.39
N THR A 236 -7.84 9.46 -12.30
CA THR A 236 -9.16 10.12 -12.29
C THR A 236 -9.03 11.54 -11.77
N ASP A 237 -9.62 12.50 -12.48
CA ASP A 237 -9.74 13.87 -11.99
C ASP A 237 -10.81 13.98 -10.90
N CYS A 238 -10.46 13.53 -9.69
CA CYS A 238 -11.32 13.55 -8.50
C CYS A 238 -10.84 14.52 -7.42
N GLY A 239 -9.90 15.40 -7.78
CA GLY A 239 -9.26 16.37 -6.89
C GLY A 239 -8.16 15.77 -6.03
N GLY A 240 -7.33 16.64 -5.50
CA GLY A 240 -6.23 16.29 -4.59
C GLY A 240 -6.69 16.07 -3.15
N GLY A 241 -5.72 16.19 -2.22
CA GLY A 241 -5.96 16.10 -0.79
C GLY A 241 -5.85 14.67 -0.26
N ILE A 242 -6.49 14.42 0.91
CA ILE A 242 -6.31 13.16 1.65
C ILE A 242 -7.44 12.18 1.33
N TRP A 243 -7.05 10.95 1.06
CA TRP A 243 -7.91 9.80 0.78
C TRP A 243 -7.59 8.65 1.71
N HIS A 244 -8.62 7.90 2.12
CA HIS A 244 -8.46 6.67 2.89
C HIS A 244 -8.82 5.47 2.01
N LEU A 245 -7.94 4.46 1.99
CA LEU A 245 -8.14 3.18 1.32
C LEU A 245 -7.98 2.05 2.35
N GLY A 246 -9.10 1.64 2.91
CA GLY A 246 -9.22 0.50 3.82
C GLY A 246 -10.29 -0.46 3.32
N GLY A 247 -10.24 -1.71 3.77
CA GLY A 247 -11.25 -2.72 3.45
C GLY A 247 -12.59 -2.49 4.16
N PRO A 248 -13.62 -3.27 3.80
CA PRO A 248 -14.98 -3.10 4.33
C PRO A 248 -15.16 -3.58 5.77
N GLU A 249 -14.19 -4.29 6.33
CA GLU A 249 -14.33 -4.94 7.64
C GLU A 249 -13.24 -4.47 8.61
N ARG A 250 -13.66 -4.16 9.84
CA ARG A 250 -12.77 -3.94 10.96
C ARG A 250 -12.44 -5.28 11.61
N LEU A 251 -11.17 -5.70 11.54
CA LEU A 251 -10.72 -7.00 12.04
C LEU A 251 -9.47 -6.86 12.91
N SER A 252 -9.39 -7.66 13.96
CA SER A 252 -8.18 -7.84 14.74
C SER A 252 -7.18 -8.76 14.02
N ARG A 253 -5.90 -8.75 14.43
CA ARG A 253 -4.90 -9.68 13.90
C ARG A 253 -5.30 -11.14 14.11
N TRP A 254 -5.90 -11.42 15.27
CA TRP A 254 -6.42 -12.74 15.60
C TRP A 254 -7.54 -13.19 14.66
N GLU A 255 -8.53 -12.31 14.41
CA GLU A 255 -9.63 -12.63 13.49
C GLU A 255 -9.14 -12.85 12.06
N MET A 256 -8.18 -12.03 11.58
CA MET A 256 -7.57 -12.26 10.26
C MET A 256 -6.90 -13.64 10.19
N GLY A 257 -6.10 -14.00 11.20
CA GLY A 257 -5.41 -15.29 11.24
C GLY A 257 -6.36 -16.48 11.31
N THR A 258 -7.41 -16.40 12.14
CA THR A 258 -8.41 -17.49 12.26
C THR A 258 -9.25 -17.66 11.01
N ARG A 259 -9.57 -16.57 10.31
CA ARG A 259 -10.27 -16.62 9.01
C ARG A 259 -9.37 -17.20 7.92
N LEU A 260 -8.08 -16.85 7.91
CA LEU A 260 -7.09 -17.45 7.01
C LEU A 260 -6.95 -18.95 7.27
N ALA A 261 -6.86 -19.39 8.54
CA ALA A 261 -6.80 -20.82 8.90
C ALA A 261 -8.03 -21.58 8.40
N ARG A 262 -9.23 -21.01 8.56
CA ARG A 262 -10.47 -21.57 8.04
C ARG A 262 -10.46 -21.67 6.51
N HIS A 263 -10.02 -20.63 5.81
CA HIS A 263 -9.91 -20.60 4.35
C HIS A 263 -8.99 -21.73 3.82
N LEU A 264 -7.87 -21.96 4.51
CA LEU A 264 -6.89 -22.99 4.16
C LEU A 264 -7.27 -24.40 4.66
N ALA A 265 -8.41 -24.56 5.35
CA ALA A 265 -8.80 -25.79 6.05
C ALA A 265 -7.69 -26.30 7.02
N CYS A 266 -6.90 -25.37 7.60
CA CYS A 266 -5.85 -25.66 8.56
C CYS A 266 -6.34 -25.51 9.99
N SER A 267 -5.68 -26.22 10.94
CA SER A 267 -5.94 -26.02 12.36
C SER A 267 -5.46 -24.65 12.85
N SER A 268 -6.34 -23.88 13.50
CA SER A 268 -5.98 -22.63 14.15
C SER A 268 -5.13 -22.83 15.43
N ALA A 269 -4.91 -24.07 15.89
CA ALA A 269 -4.04 -24.36 17.05
C ALA A 269 -2.58 -23.92 16.87
N ARG A 270 -2.19 -23.56 15.64
CA ARG A 270 -0.88 -22.94 15.33
C ARG A 270 -0.86 -21.42 15.48
N LEU A 271 -1.95 -20.83 15.91
CA LEU A 271 -2.07 -19.41 16.21
C LEU A 271 -2.36 -19.27 17.72
N ALA A 272 -1.81 -18.23 18.35
CA ALA A 272 -2.04 -17.93 19.75
C ALA A 272 -2.66 -16.53 19.91
N PRO A 273 -3.87 -16.42 20.52
CA PRO A 273 -4.44 -15.12 20.80
C PRO A 273 -3.67 -14.46 21.96
N VAL A 274 -3.23 -13.22 21.76
CA VAL A 274 -2.48 -12.48 22.78
C VAL A 274 -2.94 -11.02 22.84
N PRO A 275 -3.12 -10.43 24.03
CA PRO A 275 -3.28 -8.99 24.20
C PRO A 275 -1.99 -8.25 23.83
N ARG A 276 -2.09 -7.03 23.28
CA ARG A 276 -0.91 -6.19 22.95
C ARG A 276 -0.02 -5.94 24.16
N ALA A 277 -0.60 -5.85 25.37
CA ALA A 277 0.12 -5.60 26.60
C ALA A 277 1.08 -6.75 26.98
N GLU A 278 0.87 -7.96 26.49
CA GLU A 278 1.73 -9.12 26.79
C GLU A 278 3.00 -9.17 25.93
N ILE A 279 3.05 -8.41 24.83
CA ILE A 279 4.22 -8.39 23.95
C ILE A 279 4.85 -7.01 23.99
N ALA A 280 6.00 -6.92 24.64
CA ALA A 280 6.78 -5.69 24.69
C ALA A 280 7.14 -5.19 23.28
N ALA A 281 6.99 -3.90 23.08
CA ALA A 281 7.39 -3.23 21.85
C ALA A 281 8.16 -1.94 22.20
N PRO A 282 9.20 -1.59 21.42
CA PRO A 282 10.01 -0.39 21.70
C PRO A 282 9.22 0.92 21.50
N GLU A 283 8.14 0.87 20.73
CA GLU A 283 7.21 1.98 20.54
C GLU A 283 5.76 1.52 20.77
N PRO A 284 4.86 2.40 21.25
CA PRO A 284 3.47 2.06 21.49
C PRO A 284 2.78 1.57 20.22
N ARG A 285 2.04 0.47 20.31
CA ARG A 285 1.20 -0.05 19.22
C ARG A 285 -0.19 0.58 19.28
N PRO A 286 -0.66 1.27 18.22
CA PRO A 286 -2.02 1.77 18.15
C PRO A 286 -3.04 0.63 18.27
N ALA A 287 -4.09 0.86 19.09
CA ALA A 287 -5.14 -0.13 19.30
C ALA A 287 -6.00 -0.29 18.03
N ASP A 288 -6.58 0.79 17.59
CA ASP A 288 -7.51 0.80 16.48
C ASP A 288 -7.25 2.00 15.57
N VAL A 289 -6.76 1.73 14.38
CA VAL A 289 -6.58 2.71 13.31
C VAL A 289 -7.40 2.34 12.07
N SER A 290 -8.56 1.74 12.31
CA SER A 290 -9.50 1.43 11.23
C SER A 290 -9.90 2.71 10.49
N LEU A 291 -9.82 2.68 9.16
CA LEU A 291 -10.07 3.83 8.29
C LEU A 291 -11.52 3.87 7.81
N ASP A 292 -12.11 5.06 7.80
CA ASP A 292 -13.33 5.35 7.05
C ASP A 292 -12.96 5.63 5.57
N SER A 293 -13.37 4.74 4.68
CA SER A 293 -13.13 4.83 3.23
C SER A 293 -14.37 5.29 2.44
N SER A 294 -15.36 5.87 3.10
CA SER A 294 -16.64 6.26 2.49
C SER A 294 -16.45 7.29 1.35
N ARG A 295 -15.53 8.26 1.53
CA ARG A 295 -15.18 9.22 0.47
C ARG A 295 -14.67 8.50 -0.79
N TRP A 296 -13.75 7.55 -0.65
CA TRP A 296 -13.24 6.80 -1.80
C TRP A 296 -14.36 5.98 -2.46
N ARG A 297 -15.20 5.31 -1.67
CA ARG A 297 -16.32 4.53 -2.16
C ARG A 297 -17.38 5.34 -2.90
N SER A 298 -17.61 6.58 -2.49
CA SER A 298 -18.56 7.47 -3.16
C SER A 298 -18.10 7.89 -4.56
N VAL A 299 -16.78 8.03 -4.75
CA VAL A 299 -16.18 8.44 -6.05
C VAL A 299 -15.96 7.23 -6.95
N PHE A 300 -15.61 6.08 -6.37
CA PHE A 300 -15.31 4.84 -7.09
C PHE A 300 -16.26 3.69 -6.70
N PRO A 301 -17.59 3.84 -6.93
CA PRO A 301 -18.59 2.86 -6.46
C PRO A 301 -18.45 1.48 -7.12
N HIS A 302 -17.87 1.42 -8.31
CA HIS A 302 -17.68 0.19 -9.08
C HIS A 302 -16.31 -0.48 -8.86
N SER A 303 -15.37 0.18 -8.19
CA SER A 303 -14.08 -0.43 -7.85
C SER A 303 -14.30 -1.62 -6.90
N PRO A 304 -13.58 -2.75 -7.11
CA PRO A 304 -13.66 -3.89 -6.21
C PRO A 304 -13.43 -3.50 -4.76
N TRP A 305 -14.19 -4.06 -3.85
CA TRP A 305 -14.05 -3.84 -2.41
C TRP A 305 -14.46 -5.09 -1.64
N PRO A 306 -13.70 -6.20 -1.84
CA PRO A 306 -14.06 -7.49 -1.31
C PRO A 306 -13.95 -7.53 0.22
N ARG A 307 -14.80 -8.33 0.85
CA ARG A 307 -14.61 -8.74 2.24
C ARG A 307 -13.35 -9.60 2.37
N TYR A 308 -12.84 -9.75 3.58
CA TYR A 308 -11.57 -10.42 3.83
C TYR A 308 -11.53 -11.85 3.24
N GLU A 309 -12.60 -12.64 3.45
CA GLU A 309 -12.69 -14.00 2.89
C GLU A 309 -12.81 -14.02 1.36
N GLU A 310 -13.50 -13.07 0.77
CA GLU A 310 -13.63 -12.94 -0.69
C GLU A 310 -12.26 -12.64 -1.32
N ALA A 311 -11.49 -11.73 -0.69
CA ALA A 311 -10.14 -11.43 -1.11
C ALA A 311 -9.20 -12.63 -0.93
N LEU A 312 -9.32 -13.39 0.17
CA LEU A 312 -8.55 -14.65 0.35
C LEU A 312 -8.84 -15.64 -0.75
N ALA A 313 -10.11 -15.80 -1.16
CA ALA A 313 -10.50 -16.73 -2.22
C ALA A 313 -9.91 -16.34 -3.59
N GLN A 314 -9.71 -15.05 -3.84
CA GLN A 314 -9.05 -14.55 -5.06
C GLN A 314 -7.52 -14.72 -5.00
N LEU A 315 -6.91 -14.44 -3.86
CA LEU A 315 -5.45 -14.48 -3.67
C LEU A 315 -4.89 -15.90 -3.52
N LEU A 316 -5.67 -16.78 -2.90
CA LEU A 316 -5.29 -18.14 -2.54
C LEU A 316 -6.41 -19.11 -2.98
N PRO A 317 -6.52 -19.43 -4.27
CA PRO A 317 -7.53 -20.37 -4.72
C PRO A 317 -7.36 -21.70 -4.00
N SER A 318 -8.44 -22.20 -3.39
CA SER A 318 -8.42 -23.45 -2.64
C SER A 318 -8.01 -24.63 -3.53
N ALA A 319 -7.11 -25.47 -3.05
CA ALA A 319 -6.64 -26.68 -3.74
C ALA A 319 -7.72 -27.74 -4.01
N SER A 320 -8.99 -27.47 -3.68
CA SER A 320 -10.11 -28.40 -3.74
C SER A 320 -11.07 -28.17 -4.93
N ARG A 321 -10.57 -27.77 -6.10
CA ARG A 321 -11.29 -27.96 -7.36
C ARG A 321 -10.42 -28.79 -8.29
N GLY A 322 -10.90 -30.01 -8.53
CA GLY A 322 -10.28 -31.15 -9.17
C GLY A 322 -9.27 -30.86 -10.27
N ALA A 323 -8.27 -31.72 -10.33
CA ALA A 323 -7.31 -31.84 -11.40
C ALA A 323 -8.01 -32.09 -12.74
N THR A 324 -8.35 -31.04 -13.46
CA THR A 324 -8.62 -31.03 -14.91
C THR A 324 -8.63 -29.61 -15.48
N ASP A 325 -7.69 -28.75 -15.07
CA ASP A 325 -7.33 -27.62 -15.95
C ASP A 325 -5.93 -27.12 -15.56
N ASN A 326 -5.03 -27.36 -16.46
CA ASN A 326 -3.65 -26.91 -16.39
C ASN A 326 -3.66 -25.36 -16.28
N PRO A 327 -3.22 -24.73 -15.18
CA PRO A 327 -3.19 -23.29 -15.11
C PRO A 327 -2.21 -22.79 -16.15
N ARG A 328 -2.71 -22.06 -17.13
CA ARG A 328 -1.86 -21.31 -18.04
C ARG A 328 -0.97 -20.40 -17.18
N PRO A 329 0.34 -20.37 -17.41
CA PRO A 329 1.21 -19.45 -16.73
C PRO A 329 0.73 -18.04 -17.06
N LEU A 330 0.46 -17.24 -16.01
CA LEU A 330 0.23 -15.80 -16.16
C LEU A 330 1.53 -15.21 -16.73
N ALA A 331 1.48 -14.86 -18.02
CA ALA A 331 2.56 -14.23 -18.76
C ALA A 331 2.86 -12.82 -18.20
#